data_727b23061bee8435c3dd0a4777f48c90
#
_entry.id   727b23061bee8435c3dd0a4777f48c90
#
_cell.length_a   1.000
_cell.length_b   1.000
_cell.length_c   1.000
_cell.angle_alpha   90.00
_cell.angle_beta   90.00
_cell.angle_gamma   90.00
#
_symmetry.space_group_name_H-M   'P 1'
#
loop_
_entity.id
_entity.type
_entity.pdbx_description
1 polymer ?
#
loop_
_entity_poly.entity_id
_entity_poly.type
_entity_poly.pdbx_seq_one_letter_code
_entity_poly.pdbx_strand_id
1 'polypeptide(L)'
;QSRSMAGIMSNSITDAMRANVTEARNGAYNGSTCDVSGEPGGSLADSDITAWVSSLKRAIGQSACGTVLCQAGQCDITVQWDDSRASAGSSSHLVTTRVQL
;
A
#
# COMPACT_ATOMS: atom_id res chain seq x y z
N GLN A 1 -13.75 -10.76 -0.41
CA GLN A 1 -14.12 -9.43 0.04
C GLN A 1 -12.90 -8.56 0.37
N SER A 2 -11.97 -9.08 1.15
CA SER A 2 -10.72 -8.38 1.44
C SER A 2 -9.90 -8.15 0.17
N ARG A 3 -9.91 -9.10 -0.76
CA ARG A 3 -9.19 -8.93 -2.03
C ARG A 3 -9.77 -7.79 -2.85
N SER A 4 -11.10 -7.68 -2.91
CA SER A 4 -11.75 -6.57 -3.61
C SER A 4 -11.40 -5.23 -2.95
N MET A 5 -11.42 -5.21 -1.63
CA MET A 5 -11.07 -4.00 -0.87
C MET A 5 -9.61 -3.60 -1.12
N ALA A 6 -8.69 -4.58 -1.14
CA ALA A 6 -7.28 -4.33 -1.40
C ALA A 6 -7.08 -3.69 -2.78
N GLY A 7 -7.78 -4.20 -3.80
CA GLY A 7 -7.72 -3.63 -5.15
C GLY A 7 -8.25 -2.20 -5.19
N ILE A 8 -9.39 -1.96 -4.55
CA ILE A 8 -10.00 -0.64 -4.50
C ILE A 8 -9.09 0.35 -3.78
N MET A 9 -8.52 -0.06 -2.65
CA MET A 9 -7.69 0.84 -1.84
C MET A 9 -6.33 1.13 -2.47
N SER A 10 -5.89 0.30 -3.42
CA SER A 10 -4.69 0.62 -4.21
C SER A 10 -4.88 1.88 -5.04
N ASN A 11 -6.13 2.25 -5.35
CA ASN A 11 -6.41 3.47 -6.10
C ASN A 11 -6.05 4.72 -5.30
N SER A 12 -6.21 4.70 -3.99
CA SER A 12 -5.92 5.90 -3.19
C SER A 12 -4.44 6.24 -3.18
N ILE A 13 -3.55 5.25 -3.08
CA ILE A 13 -2.11 5.54 -3.15
C ILE A 13 -1.68 5.88 -4.58
N THR A 14 -2.33 5.29 -5.58
CA THR A 14 -2.08 5.66 -6.98
C THR A 14 -2.42 7.13 -7.22
N ASP A 15 -3.56 7.59 -6.72
CA ASP A 15 -3.96 8.99 -6.87
C ASP A 15 -2.98 9.92 -6.16
N ALA A 16 -2.53 9.56 -4.98
CA ALA A 16 -1.53 10.34 -4.24
C ALA A 16 -0.23 10.43 -5.03
N MET A 17 0.22 9.32 -5.61
CA MET A 17 1.44 9.29 -6.42
C MET A 17 1.31 10.15 -7.67
N ARG A 18 0.14 10.14 -8.32
CA ARG A 18 -0.10 10.98 -9.50
C ARG A 18 -0.12 12.45 -9.16
N ALA A 19 -0.59 12.80 -7.97
CA ALA A 19 -0.55 14.17 -7.49
C ALA A 19 0.86 14.63 -7.10
N ASN A 20 1.80 13.71 -6.96
CA ASN A 20 3.20 13.97 -6.59
C ASN A 20 4.12 13.18 -7.52
N VAL A 21 3.87 13.27 -8.82
CA VAL A 21 4.40 12.33 -9.80
C VAL A 21 5.92 12.36 -9.92
N THR A 22 6.53 13.53 -9.83
CA THR A 22 7.99 13.65 -9.93
C THR A 22 8.67 12.87 -8.81
N GLU A 23 8.21 13.05 -7.58
CA GLU A 23 8.75 12.34 -6.44
C GLU A 23 8.45 10.84 -6.52
N ALA A 24 7.25 10.47 -6.97
CA ALA A 24 6.88 9.08 -7.12
C ALA A 24 7.78 8.37 -8.14
N ARG A 25 8.06 9.02 -9.28
CA ARG A 25 8.94 8.47 -10.30
C ARG A 25 10.39 8.35 -9.80
N ASN A 26 10.79 9.23 -8.89
CA ASN A 26 12.12 9.18 -8.29
C ASN A 26 12.21 8.17 -7.15
N GLY A 27 11.15 7.44 -6.86
CA GLY A 27 11.17 6.37 -5.87
C GLY A 27 10.82 6.80 -4.46
N ALA A 28 10.26 7.99 -4.27
CA ALA A 28 9.95 8.50 -2.93
C ALA A 28 8.93 7.64 -2.18
N TYR A 29 8.07 6.92 -2.91
CA TYR A 29 7.05 6.06 -2.29
C TYR A 29 7.54 4.60 -2.15
N ASN A 30 8.71 4.26 -2.69
CA ASN A 30 9.18 2.87 -2.72
C ASN A 30 9.44 2.36 -1.31
N GLY A 31 9.05 1.11 -1.07
CA GLY A 31 9.29 0.43 0.18
C GLY A 31 8.08 -0.33 0.67
N SER A 32 8.28 -1.09 1.73
CA SER A 32 7.23 -1.83 2.42
C SER A 32 6.95 -1.18 3.76
N THR A 33 5.68 -1.02 4.09
CA THR A 33 5.26 -0.41 5.35
C THR A 33 4.23 -1.28 6.02
N CYS A 34 4.52 -1.71 7.24
CA CYS A 34 3.62 -2.52 8.06
C CYS A 34 3.26 -1.80 9.36
N ASP A 35 4.17 -1.02 9.90
CA ASP A 35 3.97 -0.34 11.18
C ASP A 35 3.78 1.16 10.93
N VAL A 36 2.62 1.67 11.33
CA VAL A 36 2.30 3.09 11.19
C VAL A 36 2.01 3.73 12.54
N SER A 37 2.46 3.10 13.62
CA SER A 37 2.22 3.62 14.97
C SER A 37 3.10 4.80 15.34
N GLY A 38 4.21 5.01 14.61
CA GLY A 38 5.12 6.12 14.85
C GLY A 38 4.75 7.36 14.06
N GLU A 39 5.51 8.42 14.23
CA GLU A 39 5.34 9.63 13.44
C GLU A 39 5.77 9.37 11.99
N PRO A 40 5.02 9.86 11.00
CA PRO A 40 5.48 9.76 9.62
C PRO A 40 6.73 10.62 9.41
N GLY A 41 7.50 10.29 8.38
CA GLY A 41 8.64 11.09 7.98
C GLY A 41 8.20 12.47 7.49
N GLY A 42 9.16 13.33 7.20
CA GLY A 42 8.89 14.72 6.87
C GLY A 42 8.40 14.98 5.46
N SER A 43 8.37 13.99 4.57
CA SER A 43 7.97 14.20 3.19
C SER A 43 6.47 13.93 2.99
N LEU A 44 5.93 14.51 1.91
CA LEU A 44 4.55 14.23 1.52
C LEU A 44 4.37 12.73 1.22
N ALA A 45 5.37 12.12 0.58
CA ALA A 45 5.30 10.69 0.27
C ALA A 45 5.18 9.86 1.55
N ASP A 46 5.94 10.18 2.58
CA ASP A 46 5.87 9.47 3.87
C ASP A 46 4.49 9.62 4.49
N SER A 47 3.91 10.82 4.45
CA SER A 47 2.58 11.08 4.99
C SER A 47 1.52 10.31 4.20
N ASP A 48 1.64 10.28 2.86
CA ASP A 48 0.71 9.56 1.99
C ASP A 48 0.74 8.06 2.28
N ILE A 49 1.93 7.50 2.42
CA ILE A 49 2.09 6.06 2.71
C ILE A 49 1.50 5.72 4.07
N THR A 50 1.80 6.54 5.08
CA THR A 50 1.29 6.32 6.43
C THR A 50 -0.23 6.33 6.45
N ALA A 51 -0.83 7.33 5.80
CA ALA A 51 -2.29 7.43 5.72
C ALA A 51 -2.90 6.24 4.99
N TRP A 52 -2.27 5.83 3.89
CA TRP A 52 -2.76 4.70 3.10
C TRP A 52 -2.72 3.40 3.90
N VAL A 53 -1.59 3.09 4.52
CA VAL A 53 -1.45 1.84 5.29
C VAL A 53 -2.38 1.85 6.51
N SER A 54 -2.55 3.01 7.14
CA SER A 54 -3.52 3.15 8.23
C SER A 54 -4.93 2.80 7.76
N SER A 55 -5.31 3.27 6.56
CA SER A 55 -6.60 2.96 5.97
C SER A 55 -6.74 1.47 5.64
N LEU A 56 -5.67 0.85 5.14
CA LEU A 56 -5.66 -0.59 4.89
C LEU A 56 -5.93 -1.37 6.17
N LYS A 57 -5.30 -0.97 7.27
CA LYS A 57 -5.48 -1.64 8.56
C LYS A 57 -6.90 -1.50 9.08
N ARG A 58 -7.52 -0.34 8.87
CA ARG A 58 -8.92 -0.14 9.29
C ARG A 58 -9.89 -0.95 8.44
N ALA A 59 -9.63 -1.06 7.14
CA ALA A 59 -10.57 -1.71 6.21
C ALA A 59 -10.38 -3.22 6.14
N ILE A 60 -9.15 -3.71 6.24
CA ILE A 60 -8.82 -5.11 6.01
C ILE A 60 -8.45 -5.81 7.32
N GLY A 61 -7.60 -5.18 8.13
CA GLY A 61 -7.16 -5.73 9.41
C GLY A 61 -5.79 -5.21 9.81
N GLN A 62 -5.47 -5.35 11.08
CA GLN A 62 -4.22 -4.80 11.64
C GLN A 62 -2.96 -5.43 11.06
N SER A 63 -3.07 -6.61 10.46
CA SER A 63 -1.93 -7.26 9.80
C SER A 63 -1.61 -6.67 8.43
N ALA A 64 -2.44 -5.75 7.91
CA ALA A 64 -2.26 -5.23 6.56
C ALA A 64 -0.96 -4.42 6.44
N CYS A 65 -0.26 -4.67 5.34
CA CYS A 65 0.96 -3.96 4.95
C CYS A 65 0.81 -3.50 3.51
N GLY A 66 1.49 -2.41 3.18
CA GLY A 66 1.52 -1.90 1.82
C GLY A 66 2.93 -1.82 1.30
N THR A 67 3.11 -2.15 0.03
CA THR A 67 4.40 -2.07 -0.66
C THR A 67 4.22 -1.32 -1.96
N VAL A 68 5.15 -0.42 -2.25
CA VAL A 68 5.18 0.30 -3.53
C VAL A 68 6.57 0.14 -4.11
N LEU A 69 6.65 -0.23 -5.39
CA LEU A 69 7.90 -0.31 -6.13
C LEU A 69 7.69 0.34 -7.49
N CYS A 70 8.34 1.46 -7.71
CA CYS A 70 8.25 2.19 -8.97
C CYS A 70 9.55 2.08 -9.73
N GLN A 71 9.45 1.83 -11.04
CA GLN A 71 10.60 1.74 -11.92
C GLN A 71 10.18 2.19 -13.31
N ALA A 72 10.90 3.16 -13.87
CA ALA A 72 10.65 3.67 -15.20
C ALA A 72 9.21 4.15 -15.42
N GLY A 73 8.64 4.79 -14.41
CA GLY A 73 7.27 5.31 -14.48
C GLY A 73 6.18 4.28 -14.29
N GLN A 74 6.54 3.04 -13.98
CA GLN A 74 5.59 1.97 -13.74
C GLN A 74 5.72 1.53 -12.28
N CYS A 75 4.60 1.42 -11.59
CA CYS A 75 4.60 1.08 -10.17
C CYS A 75 3.80 -0.17 -9.90
N ASP A 76 4.36 -1.05 -9.08
CA ASP A 76 3.66 -2.19 -8.54
C ASP A 76 3.25 -1.86 -7.11
N ILE A 77 1.95 -1.98 -6.83
CA ILE A 77 1.38 -1.68 -5.53
C ILE A 77 0.87 -2.99 -4.97
N THR A 78 1.40 -3.41 -3.83
CA THR A 78 1.05 -4.67 -3.21
C THR A 78 0.41 -4.42 -1.87
N VAL A 79 -0.75 -5.04 -1.64
CA VAL A 79 -1.41 -5.08 -0.35
C VAL A 79 -1.31 -6.51 0.15
N GLN A 80 -0.83 -6.67 1.36
CA GLN A 80 -0.59 -7.96 1.96
C GLN A 80 -1.23 -7.98 3.33
N TRP A 81 -1.90 -9.07 3.68
CA TRP A 81 -2.50 -9.21 5.00
C TRP A 81 -2.56 -10.67 5.38
N ASP A 82 -2.75 -10.91 6.67
CA ASP A 82 -2.85 -12.23 7.25
C ASP A 82 -4.25 -12.40 7.82
N ASP A 83 -4.92 -13.46 7.43
CA ASP A 83 -6.26 -13.77 7.92
C ASP A 83 -6.15 -14.91 8.92
N SER A 84 -5.99 -14.56 10.19
CA SER A 84 -5.84 -15.55 11.25
C SER A 84 -7.10 -16.38 11.50
N ARG A 85 -8.23 -16.01 10.88
CA ARG A 85 -9.47 -16.76 11.00
C ARG A 85 -9.62 -17.81 9.91
N ALA A 86 -8.72 -17.86 8.96
CA ALA A 86 -8.75 -18.87 7.92
C ALA A 86 -8.62 -20.24 8.56
N SER A 87 -9.59 -21.11 8.32
CA SER A 87 -9.64 -22.42 8.96
C SER A 87 -8.84 -23.46 8.21
N ALA A 88 -8.47 -23.19 6.95
CA ALA A 88 -7.77 -24.14 6.12
C ALA A 88 -6.96 -23.38 5.08
N GLY A 89 -5.84 -23.95 4.66
CA GLY A 89 -4.99 -23.33 3.68
C GLY A 89 -4.13 -22.22 4.24
N SER A 90 -3.74 -21.32 3.39
CA SER A 90 -2.85 -20.21 3.78
C SER A 90 -3.63 -19.09 4.44
N SER A 91 -3.10 -18.55 5.54
CA SER A 91 -3.63 -17.36 6.18
C SER A 91 -3.11 -16.08 5.53
N SER A 92 -2.04 -16.17 4.73
CA SER A 92 -1.42 -15.01 4.09
C SER A 92 -2.07 -14.75 2.72
N HIS A 93 -2.37 -13.50 2.46
CA HIS A 93 -2.97 -13.04 1.21
C HIS A 93 -2.19 -11.88 0.63
N LEU A 94 -2.24 -11.75 -0.70
CA LEU A 94 -1.46 -10.74 -1.39
C LEU A 94 -2.19 -10.34 -2.68
N VAL A 95 -2.32 -9.04 -2.91
CA VAL A 95 -2.88 -8.48 -4.15
C VAL A 95 -1.90 -7.45 -4.68
N THR A 96 -1.48 -7.61 -5.93
CA THR A 96 -0.59 -6.66 -6.59
C THR A 96 -1.32 -6.00 -7.75
N THR A 97 -1.21 -4.68 -7.82
CA THR A 97 -1.77 -3.87 -8.90
C THR A 97 -0.63 -3.11 -9.56
N ARG A 98 -0.58 -3.16 -10.88
CA ARG A 98 0.44 -2.44 -11.65
C ARG A 98 -0.18 -1.22 -12.29
N VAL A 99 0.45 -0.06 -12.10
CA VAL A 99 -0.05 1.20 -12.64
C VAL A 99 1.07 1.94 -13.36
N GLN A 100 0.66 2.79 -14.32
CA GLN A 100 1.58 3.71 -15.02
C GLN A 100 1.38 5.10 -14.46
N LEU A 101 2.46 5.78 -14.19
CA LEU A 101 2.41 7.17 -13.72
C LEU A 101 2.56 8.17 -14.85
#